data_7d9c4874efe9af4dba1695acacf828eb
#
_entry.id   7d9c4874efe9af4dba1695acacf828eb
#
_cell.length_a   1.000
_cell.length_b   1.000
_cell.length_c   1.000
_cell.angle_alpha   90.00
_cell.angle_beta   90.00
_cell.angle_gamma   90.00
#
_symmetry.space_group_name_H-M   'P 1'
#
loop_
_entity.id
_entity.type
_entity.pdbx_description
1 polymer ?
#
loop_
_entity_poly.entity_id
_entity_poly.type
_entity_poly.pdbx_seq_one_letter_code
_entity_poly.pdbx_strand_id
1 'polypeptide(L)'
;MLVVFRTLDEEEPDMTATLTRPPLTDSSDSLLRFVMRADATVCAATGLLVAVAADPLSRLSGLSAASEWIAGAALVCYGAMLYLLAAAPALRRIGIGVVTANLLVAAGTLAVLIAGVLPLTTAGVVMTLAVVLCTLGCAWWQYLGVRRLA
;
A
#
# COMPACT_ATOMS: atom_id res chain seq x y z
N MET A 1 54.93 -31.05 49.54
CA MET A 1 54.13 -31.36 48.33
C MET A 1 52.79 -30.69 48.48
N LEU A 2 52.69 -29.45 47.97
CA LEU A 2 51.54 -28.58 48.19
C LEU A 2 50.66 -28.70 46.96
N VAL A 3 49.45 -29.28 47.06
CA VAL A 3 48.48 -29.39 46.00
C VAL A 3 47.65 -28.10 46.02
N VAL A 4 47.88 -27.27 45.02
CA VAL A 4 47.06 -26.07 44.77
C VAL A 4 45.75 -26.51 44.12
N PHE A 5 44.67 -26.48 44.88
CA PHE A 5 43.33 -26.55 44.35
C PHE A 5 43.02 -25.25 43.60
N ARG A 6 43.02 -25.33 42.27
CA ARG A 6 42.53 -24.27 41.40
C ARG A 6 41.00 -24.43 41.33
N THR A 7 40.30 -23.61 42.09
CA THR A 7 38.84 -23.45 41.91
C THR A 7 38.59 -22.96 40.51
N LEU A 8 37.95 -23.79 39.70
CA LEU A 8 37.35 -23.38 38.47
C LEU A 8 36.13 -22.54 38.85
N ASP A 9 36.25 -21.24 38.73
CA ASP A 9 35.08 -20.37 38.67
C ASP A 9 34.31 -20.80 37.43
N GLU A 10 33.26 -21.58 37.64
CA GLU A 10 32.22 -21.79 36.65
C GLU A 10 31.58 -20.42 36.43
N GLU A 11 32.01 -19.72 35.38
CA GLU A 11 31.19 -18.66 34.78
C GLU A 11 29.86 -19.28 34.41
N GLU A 12 28.89 -19.18 35.33
CA GLU A 12 27.49 -19.33 34.97
C GLU A 12 27.21 -18.39 33.76
N PRO A 13 26.86 -18.88 32.59
CA PRO A 13 26.45 -18.01 31.52
C PRO A 13 25.21 -17.26 32.05
N ASP A 14 25.37 -15.95 32.24
CA ASP A 14 24.30 -15.03 32.60
C ASP A 14 23.12 -15.23 31.62
N MET A 15 22.25 -16.13 32.01
CA MET A 15 20.98 -16.42 31.31
C MET A 15 19.95 -15.29 31.55
N THR A 16 20.40 -14.12 31.90
CA THR A 16 19.64 -12.91 31.58
C THR A 16 19.76 -12.68 30.09
N ALA A 17 19.40 -13.73 29.32
CA ALA A 17 19.06 -13.57 27.92
C ALA A 17 18.13 -12.37 27.89
N THR A 18 18.71 -11.27 27.59
CA THR A 18 18.09 -10.07 27.16
C THR A 18 16.83 -10.47 26.36
N LEU A 19 15.70 -10.47 27.05
CA LEU A 19 14.41 -10.26 26.42
C LEU A 19 14.50 -8.85 25.84
N THR A 20 15.31 -8.70 24.80
CA THR A 20 15.34 -7.51 23.97
C THR A 20 13.95 -7.44 23.39
N ARG A 21 13.08 -6.74 24.13
CA ARG A 21 11.80 -6.31 23.58
C ARG A 21 12.13 -5.72 22.22
N PRO A 22 11.55 -6.27 21.13
CA PRO A 22 11.77 -5.65 19.82
C PRO A 22 11.44 -4.17 19.98
N PRO A 23 12.29 -3.29 19.48
CA PRO A 23 12.08 -1.85 19.65
C PRO A 23 10.69 -1.50 19.14
N LEU A 24 9.98 -0.63 19.86
CA LEU A 24 8.60 -0.22 19.55
C LEU A 24 8.45 0.36 18.13
N THR A 25 9.54 0.67 17.45
CA THR A 25 9.64 1.01 16.02
C THR A 25 9.06 -0.07 15.12
N ASP A 26 9.16 -1.36 15.44
CA ASP A 26 8.63 -2.46 14.61
C ASP A 26 7.10 -2.44 14.55
N SER A 27 6.42 -1.98 15.60
CA SER A 27 4.96 -1.86 15.62
C SER A 27 4.44 -0.68 14.79
N SER A 28 5.22 0.40 14.71
CA SER A 28 4.86 1.60 13.93
C SER A 28 4.99 1.34 12.43
N ASP A 29 6.08 0.67 12.03
CA ASP A 29 6.33 0.25 10.64
C ASP A 29 5.27 -0.74 10.15
N SER A 30 4.78 -1.62 11.03
CA SER A 30 3.86 -2.70 10.66
C SER A 30 2.54 -2.18 10.11
N LEU A 31 1.99 -1.11 10.67
CA LEU A 31 0.74 -0.53 10.20
C LEU A 31 0.87 0.00 8.76
N LEU A 32 1.90 0.82 8.50
CA LEU A 32 2.07 1.40 7.17
C LEU A 32 2.35 0.31 6.12
N ARG A 33 3.19 -0.68 6.44
CA ARG A 33 3.43 -1.84 5.55
C ARG A 33 2.16 -2.62 5.28
N PHE A 34 1.34 -2.86 6.31
CA PHE A 34 0.07 -3.55 6.17
C PHE A 34 -0.89 -2.78 5.25
N VAL A 35 -1.09 -1.49 5.50
CA VAL A 35 -2.00 -0.66 4.69
C VAL A 35 -1.53 -0.56 3.24
N MET A 36 -0.22 -0.39 3.00
CA MET A 36 0.33 -0.38 1.64
C MET A 36 0.13 -1.71 0.92
N ARG A 37 0.31 -2.85 1.61
CA ARG A 37 0.07 -4.17 1.02
C ARG A 37 -1.41 -4.44 0.77
N ALA A 38 -2.28 -3.99 1.66
CA ALA A 38 -3.73 -4.09 1.48
C ALA A 38 -4.18 -3.29 0.25
N ASP A 39 -3.72 -2.03 0.13
CA ASP A 39 -3.97 -1.18 -1.03
C ASP A 39 -3.43 -1.82 -2.32
N ALA A 40 -2.19 -2.32 -2.29
CA ALA A 40 -1.57 -3.02 -3.41
C ALA A 40 -2.41 -4.23 -3.87
N THR A 41 -2.92 -5.02 -2.94
CA THR A 41 -3.75 -6.19 -3.22
C THR A 41 -5.10 -5.78 -3.81
N VAL A 42 -5.74 -4.76 -3.25
CA VAL A 42 -7.01 -4.22 -3.78
C VAL A 42 -6.81 -3.67 -5.18
N CYS A 43 -5.75 -2.88 -5.41
CA CYS A 43 -5.43 -2.35 -6.73
C CYS A 43 -5.19 -3.47 -7.76
N ALA A 44 -4.36 -4.46 -7.41
CA ALA A 44 -4.06 -5.56 -8.33
C ALA A 44 -5.30 -6.41 -8.64
N ALA A 45 -6.10 -6.76 -7.63
CA ALA A 45 -7.32 -7.53 -7.80
C ALA A 45 -8.36 -6.76 -8.63
N THR A 46 -8.60 -5.48 -8.31
CA THR A 46 -9.53 -4.62 -9.06
C THR A 46 -9.04 -4.43 -10.50
N GLY A 47 -7.74 -4.15 -10.68
CA GLY A 47 -7.16 -3.99 -12.00
C GLY A 47 -7.31 -5.25 -12.88
N LEU A 48 -7.09 -6.43 -12.30
CA LEU A 48 -7.28 -7.68 -13.00
C LEU A 48 -8.75 -7.89 -13.38
N LEU A 49 -9.69 -7.61 -12.48
CA LEU A 49 -11.12 -7.69 -12.76
C LEU A 49 -11.52 -6.74 -13.89
N VAL A 50 -11.05 -5.49 -13.84
CA VAL A 50 -11.31 -4.49 -14.88
C VAL A 50 -10.75 -4.93 -16.23
N ALA A 51 -9.52 -5.44 -16.27
CA ALA A 51 -8.90 -5.91 -17.51
C ALA A 51 -9.64 -7.12 -18.12
N VAL A 52 -10.02 -8.09 -17.29
CA VAL A 52 -10.75 -9.30 -17.74
C VAL A 52 -12.17 -8.96 -18.16
N ALA A 53 -12.82 -8.03 -17.45
CA ALA A 53 -14.20 -7.62 -17.72
C ALA A 53 -14.29 -6.36 -18.60
N ALA A 54 -13.26 -6.02 -19.39
CA ALA A 54 -13.21 -4.78 -20.17
C ALA A 54 -14.39 -4.61 -21.12
N ASP A 55 -14.83 -5.68 -21.81
CA ASP A 55 -15.98 -5.62 -22.72
C ASP A 55 -17.31 -5.31 -22.02
N PRO A 56 -17.75 -6.03 -20.99
CA PRO A 56 -18.98 -5.67 -20.28
C PRO A 56 -18.86 -4.32 -19.56
N LEU A 57 -17.69 -3.97 -19.00
CA LEU A 57 -17.47 -2.68 -18.35
C LEU A 57 -17.57 -1.51 -19.31
N SER A 58 -17.05 -1.64 -20.52
CA SER A 58 -17.14 -0.59 -21.53
C SER A 58 -18.57 -0.19 -21.84
N ARG A 59 -19.50 -1.16 -21.88
CA ARG A 59 -20.94 -0.91 -22.08
C ARG A 59 -21.58 -0.18 -20.90
N LEU A 60 -21.08 -0.42 -19.69
CA LEU A 60 -21.59 0.22 -18.48
C LEU A 60 -20.97 1.60 -18.27
N SER A 61 -19.67 1.75 -18.47
CA SER A 61 -18.95 2.99 -18.19
C SER A 61 -19.08 4.04 -19.29
N GLY A 62 -19.25 3.60 -20.54
CA GLY A 62 -19.21 4.46 -21.74
C GLY A 62 -17.80 4.62 -22.32
N LEU A 63 -16.78 4.05 -21.69
CA LEU A 63 -15.42 4.03 -22.22
C LEU A 63 -15.25 2.90 -23.25
N SER A 64 -14.18 2.94 -24.04
CA SER A 64 -13.85 1.82 -24.91
C SER A 64 -13.31 0.63 -24.12
N ALA A 65 -13.52 -0.60 -24.61
CA ALA A 65 -12.95 -1.79 -23.98
C ALA A 65 -11.41 -1.73 -23.89
N ALA A 66 -10.76 -1.12 -24.89
CA ALA A 66 -9.31 -0.90 -24.86
C ALA A 66 -8.90 0.04 -23.71
N SER A 67 -9.68 1.11 -23.46
CA SER A 67 -9.41 2.02 -22.34
C SER A 67 -9.58 1.32 -21.00
N GLU A 68 -10.61 0.49 -20.83
CA GLU A 68 -10.84 -0.31 -19.62
C GLU A 68 -9.69 -1.30 -19.40
N TRP A 69 -9.28 -2.00 -20.46
CA TRP A 69 -8.17 -2.95 -20.38
C TRP A 69 -6.86 -2.25 -19.97
N ILE A 70 -6.54 -1.10 -20.58
CA ILE A 70 -5.33 -0.32 -20.25
C ILE A 70 -5.39 0.18 -18.80
N ALA A 71 -6.54 0.68 -18.37
CA ALA A 71 -6.72 1.14 -16.98
C ALA A 71 -6.55 -0.01 -15.99
N GLY A 72 -7.14 -1.17 -16.28
CA GLY A 72 -6.96 -2.38 -15.46
C GLY A 72 -5.51 -2.83 -15.40
N ALA A 73 -4.83 -2.91 -16.54
CA ALA A 73 -3.41 -3.29 -16.59
C ALA A 73 -2.51 -2.29 -15.83
N ALA A 74 -2.76 -0.99 -15.98
CA ALA A 74 -2.03 0.05 -15.24
C ALA A 74 -2.23 -0.09 -13.73
N LEU A 75 -3.45 -0.43 -13.28
CA LEU A 75 -3.76 -0.63 -11.87
C LEU A 75 -3.10 -1.88 -11.30
N VAL A 76 -2.97 -2.96 -12.08
CA VAL A 76 -2.19 -4.16 -11.70
C VAL A 76 -0.71 -3.80 -11.53
N CYS A 77 -0.13 -3.07 -12.49
CA CYS A 77 1.25 -2.62 -12.41
C CYS A 77 1.50 -1.72 -11.19
N TYR A 78 0.58 -0.78 -10.92
CA TYR A 78 0.64 0.07 -9.73
C TYR A 78 0.58 -0.75 -8.45
N GLY A 79 -0.33 -1.71 -8.35
CA GLY A 79 -0.44 -2.60 -7.19
C GLY A 79 0.84 -3.41 -6.96
N ALA A 80 1.43 -3.98 -8.02
CA ALA A 80 2.70 -4.70 -7.94
C ALA A 80 3.84 -3.78 -7.45
N MET A 81 3.95 -2.57 -8.00
CA MET A 81 4.93 -1.57 -7.58
C MET A 81 4.75 -1.20 -6.10
N LEU A 82 3.52 -0.96 -5.67
CA LEU A 82 3.21 -0.59 -4.28
C LEU A 82 3.54 -1.71 -3.31
N TYR A 83 3.31 -2.96 -3.71
CA TYR A 83 3.69 -4.14 -2.92
C TYR A 83 5.20 -4.23 -2.70
N LEU A 84 6.00 -3.98 -3.74
CA LEU A 84 7.46 -3.93 -3.65
C LEU A 84 7.93 -2.76 -2.78
N LEU A 85 7.34 -1.59 -2.94
CA LEU A 85 7.66 -0.41 -2.13
C LEU A 85 7.36 -0.61 -0.64
N ALA A 86 6.33 -1.41 -0.30
CA ALA A 86 6.02 -1.75 1.08
C ALA A 86 7.11 -2.60 1.77
N ALA A 87 8.03 -3.22 1.03
CA ALA A 87 9.17 -3.97 1.56
C ALA A 87 10.43 -3.11 1.77
N ALA A 88 10.46 -1.89 1.23
CA ALA A 88 11.65 -1.05 1.24
C ALA A 88 12.00 -0.50 2.64
N PRO A 89 13.30 -0.21 2.92
CA PRO A 89 13.76 0.27 4.23
C PRO A 89 13.36 1.72 4.51
N ALA A 90 13.29 2.59 3.48
CA ALA A 90 12.96 4.01 3.64
C ALA A 90 11.44 4.27 3.70
N LEU A 91 10.73 3.49 4.50
CA LEU A 91 9.27 3.39 4.50
C LEU A 91 8.56 4.74 4.68
N ARG A 92 9.03 5.61 5.56
CA ARG A 92 8.40 6.92 5.80
C ARG A 92 8.41 7.80 4.55
N ARG A 93 9.55 7.89 3.87
CA ARG A 93 9.67 8.70 2.63
C ARG A 93 8.79 8.14 1.52
N ILE A 94 8.79 6.83 1.38
CA ILE A 94 7.96 6.12 0.40
C ILE A 94 6.49 6.33 0.72
N GLY A 95 6.07 6.18 1.98
CA GLY A 95 4.69 6.41 2.40
C GLY A 95 4.21 7.84 2.09
N ILE A 96 5.04 8.86 2.33
CA ILE A 96 4.72 10.25 1.94
C ILE A 96 4.51 10.33 0.42
N GLY A 97 5.42 9.74 -0.37
CA GLY A 97 5.30 9.72 -1.83
C GLY A 97 4.02 9.05 -2.31
N VAL A 98 3.65 7.91 -1.71
CA VAL A 98 2.44 7.16 -2.08
C VAL A 98 1.18 7.96 -1.71
N VAL A 99 1.11 8.55 -0.52
CA VAL A 99 -0.01 9.42 -0.12
C VAL A 99 -0.17 10.58 -1.10
N THR A 100 0.94 11.24 -1.45
CA THR A 100 0.93 12.35 -2.40
C THR A 100 0.46 11.89 -3.79
N ALA A 101 0.95 10.75 -4.27
CA ALA A 101 0.54 10.18 -5.55
C ALA A 101 -0.97 9.86 -5.56
N ASN A 102 -1.49 9.22 -4.53
CA ASN A 102 -2.92 8.91 -4.42
C ASN A 102 -3.79 10.18 -4.40
N LEU A 103 -3.36 11.22 -3.70
CA LEU A 103 -4.08 12.52 -3.68
C LEU A 103 -4.06 13.18 -5.07
N LEU A 104 -2.93 13.14 -5.77
CA LEU A 104 -2.81 13.70 -7.12
C LEU A 104 -3.67 12.93 -8.13
N VAL A 105 -3.68 11.59 -8.04
CA VAL A 105 -4.54 10.75 -8.88
C VAL A 105 -6.01 11.05 -8.61
N ALA A 106 -6.43 11.12 -7.35
CA ALA A 106 -7.81 11.44 -7.00
C ALA A 106 -8.22 12.83 -7.51
N ALA A 107 -7.38 13.84 -7.32
CA ALA A 107 -7.63 15.21 -7.80
C ALA A 107 -7.67 15.28 -9.33
N GLY A 108 -6.73 14.62 -10.01
CA GLY A 108 -6.70 14.56 -11.47
C GLY A 108 -7.93 13.85 -12.05
N THR A 109 -8.34 12.74 -11.45
CA THR A 109 -9.55 12.01 -11.86
C THR A 109 -10.80 12.88 -11.69
N LEU A 110 -10.93 13.58 -10.57
CA LEU A 110 -12.04 14.52 -10.35
C LEU A 110 -12.03 15.68 -11.36
N ALA A 111 -10.85 16.23 -11.66
CA ALA A 111 -10.72 17.30 -12.64
C ALA A 111 -11.16 16.84 -14.03
N VAL A 112 -10.76 15.64 -14.47
CA VAL A 112 -11.17 15.04 -15.73
C VAL A 112 -12.69 14.78 -15.75
N LEU A 113 -13.25 14.32 -14.63
CA LEU A 113 -14.68 14.07 -14.51
C LEU A 113 -15.49 15.38 -14.60
N ILE A 114 -15.05 16.44 -13.90
CA ILE A 114 -15.70 17.76 -13.93
C ILE A 114 -15.59 18.41 -15.33
N ALA A 115 -14.45 18.22 -15.99
CA ALA A 115 -14.25 18.74 -17.34
C ALA A 115 -15.14 18.06 -18.40
N GLY A 116 -15.74 16.90 -18.09
CA GLY A 116 -16.67 16.20 -18.98
C GLY A 116 -16.05 15.74 -20.31
N VAL A 117 -14.71 15.56 -20.33
CA VAL A 117 -13.99 15.19 -21.58
C VAL A 117 -14.10 13.71 -21.93
N LEU A 118 -14.60 12.89 -21.01
CA LEU A 118 -14.80 11.46 -21.24
C LEU A 118 -16.29 11.16 -21.50
N PRO A 119 -16.60 10.27 -22.45
CA PRO A 119 -17.97 9.90 -22.79
C PRO A 119 -18.57 8.93 -21.75
N LEU A 120 -18.55 9.29 -20.48
CA LEU A 120 -19.04 8.44 -19.40
C LEU A 120 -20.56 8.40 -19.35
N THR A 121 -21.08 7.21 -19.13
CA THR A 121 -22.48 7.02 -18.72
C THR A 121 -22.66 7.44 -17.25
N THR A 122 -23.91 7.54 -16.80
CA THR A 122 -24.18 7.75 -15.35
C THR A 122 -23.55 6.66 -14.49
N ALA A 123 -23.57 5.40 -14.94
CA ALA A 123 -22.91 4.30 -14.22
C ALA A 123 -21.39 4.49 -14.20
N GLY A 124 -20.78 4.90 -15.32
CA GLY A 124 -19.36 5.21 -15.39
C GLY A 124 -18.93 6.33 -14.44
N VAL A 125 -19.75 7.40 -14.34
CA VAL A 125 -19.51 8.48 -13.35
C VAL A 125 -19.54 7.94 -11.93
N VAL A 126 -20.56 7.14 -11.57
CA VAL A 126 -20.68 6.56 -10.22
C VAL A 126 -19.50 5.64 -9.91
N MET A 127 -19.09 4.79 -10.85
CA MET A 127 -17.93 3.90 -10.70
C MET A 127 -16.65 4.70 -10.50
N THR A 128 -16.43 5.76 -11.28
CA THR A 128 -15.27 6.64 -11.16
C THR A 128 -15.23 7.34 -9.79
N LEU A 129 -16.37 7.84 -9.32
CA LEU A 129 -16.47 8.45 -7.98
C LEU A 129 -16.20 7.42 -6.88
N ALA A 130 -16.68 6.19 -7.00
CA ALA A 130 -16.38 5.12 -6.03
C ALA A 130 -14.88 4.82 -5.98
N VAL A 131 -14.19 4.78 -7.12
CA VAL A 131 -12.72 4.62 -7.18
C VAL A 131 -12.02 5.78 -6.49
N VAL A 132 -12.43 7.03 -6.77
CA VAL A 132 -11.86 8.22 -6.10
C VAL A 132 -12.03 8.14 -4.58
N LEU A 133 -13.20 7.77 -4.08
CA LEU A 133 -13.45 7.63 -2.65
C LEU A 133 -12.60 6.53 -2.03
N CYS A 134 -12.44 5.40 -2.71
CA CYS A 134 -11.58 4.31 -2.26
C CYS A 134 -10.11 4.79 -2.18
N THR A 135 -9.61 5.46 -3.23
CA THR A 135 -8.25 6.02 -3.28
C THR A 135 -8.00 7.02 -2.14
N LEU A 136 -8.96 7.90 -1.86
CA LEU A 136 -8.86 8.84 -0.73
C LEU A 136 -8.87 8.11 0.61
N GLY A 137 -9.68 7.07 0.76
CA GLY A 137 -9.69 6.21 1.94
C GLY A 137 -8.33 5.54 2.18
N CYS A 138 -7.73 4.95 1.15
CA CYS A 138 -6.38 4.37 1.21
C CYS A 138 -5.33 5.42 1.58
N ALA A 139 -5.37 6.61 0.92
CA ALA A 139 -4.46 7.71 1.22
C ALA A 139 -4.58 8.16 2.69
N TRP A 140 -5.78 8.21 3.24
CA TRP A 140 -6.02 8.55 4.65
C TRP A 140 -5.39 7.54 5.60
N TRP A 141 -5.62 6.24 5.38
CA TRP A 141 -5.03 5.18 6.21
C TRP A 141 -3.50 5.16 6.11
N GLN A 142 -2.95 5.36 4.91
CA GLN A 142 -1.50 5.48 4.69
C GLN A 142 -0.93 6.70 5.41
N TYR A 143 -1.62 7.85 5.37
CA TYR A 143 -1.23 9.06 6.10
C TYR A 143 -1.18 8.83 7.61
N LEU A 144 -2.17 8.13 8.18
CA LEU A 144 -2.14 7.76 9.60
C LEU A 144 -0.95 6.86 9.94
N GLY A 145 -0.60 5.93 9.02
CA GLY A 145 0.60 5.11 9.15
C GLY A 145 1.89 5.94 9.13
N VAL A 146 1.99 6.88 8.19
CA VAL A 146 3.16 7.80 8.08
C VAL A 146 3.32 8.67 9.33
N ARG A 147 2.22 9.17 9.88
CA ARG A 147 2.24 9.99 11.11
C ARG A 147 2.78 9.23 12.34
N ARG A 148 2.60 7.92 12.40
CA ARG A 148 3.12 7.10 13.50
C ARG A 148 4.63 6.86 13.41
N LEU A 149 5.24 7.18 12.25
CA LEU A 149 6.68 7.09 12.02
C LEU A 149 7.41 8.44 12.24
N ALA A 150 6.68 9.49 12.59
CA ALA A 150 7.22 10.80 12.94
C ALA A 150 7.47 10.87 14.43
#